data_bce1ed4097ac4fd36140c2e36a201646
#
_entry.id   bce1ed4097ac4fd36140c2e36a201646
#
_cell.length_a   1.000
_cell.length_b   1.000
_cell.length_c   1.000
_cell.angle_alpha   90.00
_cell.angle_beta   90.00
_cell.angle_gamma   90.00
#
_symmetry.space_group_name_H-M   'P 1'
#
loop_
_entity.id
_entity.type
_entity.pdbx_description
1 polymer ?
#
loop_
_entity_poly.entity_id
_entity_poly.type
_entity_poly.pdbx_seq_one_letter_code
_entity_poly.pdbx_strand_id
1 'polypeptide(L)'
;NMDADQAYCFGLLHDIGRYAGVSSERHLIDGYRFCMERGWKKAGQICISHAFMIQDIHTSIGTFDVSKEDFRFMEKFIQTAVYDDYDRLVQLCDALALPTGFCLLEKRFVDVTLRYGVHPATIDRWKKTLELKNLFEKRIGGSVYTLLPGVLENSFSPEVTV
;
A
#
# COMPACT_ATOMS: atom_id res chain seq x y z
N ASN A 1 16.04 -10.72 -9.50
CA ASN A 1 16.32 -9.28 -9.66
C ASN A 1 15.07 -8.58 -10.17
N MET A 2 14.62 -7.55 -9.47
CA MET A 2 13.56 -6.67 -9.95
C MET A 2 14.15 -5.61 -10.89
N ASP A 3 13.39 -5.26 -11.92
CA ASP A 3 13.70 -4.13 -12.78
C ASP A 3 13.29 -2.82 -12.07
N ALA A 4 14.24 -1.87 -11.97
CA ALA A 4 14.03 -0.64 -11.22
C ALA A 4 13.02 0.31 -11.90
N ASP A 5 13.04 0.38 -13.23
CA ASP A 5 12.11 1.23 -13.99
C ASP A 5 10.68 0.70 -13.89
N GLN A 6 10.50 -0.63 -13.94
CA GLN A 6 9.19 -1.23 -13.69
C GLN A 6 8.71 -0.98 -12.26
N ALA A 7 9.58 -1.15 -11.26
CA ALA A 7 9.23 -0.88 -9.87
C ALA A 7 8.79 0.58 -9.67
N TYR A 8 9.53 1.52 -10.29
CA TYR A 8 9.19 2.94 -10.26
C TYR A 8 7.83 3.21 -10.93
N CYS A 9 7.59 2.65 -12.11
CA CYS A 9 6.30 2.79 -12.80
C CYS A 9 5.13 2.24 -11.95
N PHE A 10 5.31 1.09 -11.30
CA PHE A 10 4.29 0.52 -10.43
C PHE A 10 4.02 1.39 -9.21
N GLY A 11 5.08 1.99 -8.62
CA GLY A 11 4.95 2.97 -7.55
C GLY A 11 4.15 4.21 -7.97
N LEU A 12 4.36 4.72 -9.19
CA LEU A 12 3.59 5.86 -9.71
C LEU A 12 2.13 5.51 -9.98
N LEU A 13 1.84 4.27 -10.37
CA LEU A 13 0.51 3.85 -10.83
C LEU A 13 -0.35 3.24 -9.72
N HIS A 14 0.20 2.88 -8.55
CA HIS A 14 -0.56 2.13 -7.54
C HIS A 14 -1.84 2.84 -7.10
N ASP A 15 -1.82 4.16 -7.02
CA ASP A 15 -2.92 5.04 -6.60
C ASP A 15 -3.59 5.79 -7.77
N ILE A 16 -3.34 5.38 -9.03
CA ILE A 16 -3.84 6.09 -10.22
C ILE A 16 -5.37 6.25 -10.23
N GLY A 17 -6.11 5.36 -9.56
CA GLY A 17 -7.56 5.48 -9.45
C GLY A 17 -8.04 6.73 -8.72
N ARG A 18 -7.18 7.40 -7.96
CA ARG A 18 -7.52 8.67 -7.29
C ARG A 18 -7.71 9.84 -8.27
N TYR A 19 -7.30 9.70 -9.53
CA TYR A 19 -7.57 10.71 -10.57
C TYR A 19 -9.08 10.90 -10.80
N ALA A 20 -9.90 9.89 -10.52
CA ALA A 20 -11.35 9.96 -10.67
C ALA A 20 -12.06 10.81 -9.58
N GLY A 21 -11.31 11.29 -8.59
CA GLY A 21 -11.79 12.13 -7.49
C GLY A 21 -11.57 11.54 -6.12
N VAL A 22 -12.09 12.22 -5.11
CA VAL A 22 -11.98 11.79 -3.71
C VAL A 22 -12.80 10.53 -3.49
N SER A 23 -12.16 9.47 -3.01
CA SER A 23 -12.78 8.18 -2.70
C SER A 23 -12.03 7.51 -1.56
N SER A 24 -12.67 6.53 -0.91
CA SER A 24 -12.01 5.63 0.03
C SER A 24 -11.42 4.44 -0.72
N GLU A 25 -11.99 3.25 -0.63
CA GLU A 25 -11.46 2.04 -1.28
C GLU A 25 -11.79 1.95 -2.79
N ARG A 26 -12.66 2.82 -3.30
CA ARG A 26 -13.03 2.81 -4.73
C ARG A 26 -11.83 3.08 -5.66
N HIS A 27 -10.84 3.84 -5.21
CA HIS A 27 -9.64 4.08 -6.03
C HIS A 27 -8.92 2.80 -6.46
N LEU A 28 -9.03 1.72 -5.68
CA LEU A 28 -8.41 0.43 -5.97
C LEU A 28 -8.97 -0.16 -7.27
N ILE A 29 -10.29 -0.24 -7.37
CA ILE A 29 -10.98 -0.80 -8.53
C ILE A 29 -10.93 0.15 -9.74
N ASP A 30 -11.00 1.47 -9.51
CA ASP A 30 -10.87 2.46 -10.57
C ASP A 30 -9.47 2.42 -11.20
N GLY A 31 -8.41 2.30 -10.37
CA GLY A 31 -7.05 2.12 -10.83
C GLY A 31 -6.83 0.80 -11.58
N TYR A 32 -7.41 -0.29 -11.06
CA TYR A 32 -7.38 -1.58 -11.75
C TYR A 32 -7.99 -1.47 -13.16
N ARG A 33 -9.18 -0.90 -13.31
CA ARG A 33 -9.86 -0.72 -14.60
C ARG A 33 -9.05 0.14 -15.54
N PHE A 34 -8.56 1.28 -15.05
CA PHE A 34 -7.71 2.19 -15.82
C PHE A 34 -6.50 1.48 -16.42
N CYS A 35 -5.82 0.65 -15.63
CA CYS A 35 -4.66 -0.10 -16.10
C CYS A 35 -5.05 -1.24 -17.06
N MET A 36 -6.13 -1.96 -16.77
CA MET A 36 -6.59 -3.08 -17.61
C MET A 36 -7.01 -2.62 -19.00
N GLU A 37 -7.68 -1.47 -19.14
CA GLU A 37 -8.03 -0.87 -20.43
C GLU A 37 -6.81 -0.56 -21.31
N ARG A 38 -5.64 -0.37 -20.68
CA ARG A 38 -4.36 -0.08 -21.35
C ARG A 38 -3.48 -1.31 -21.52
N GLY A 39 -3.96 -2.49 -21.11
CA GLY A 39 -3.19 -3.73 -21.15
C GLY A 39 -2.10 -3.85 -20.07
N TRP A 40 -2.08 -2.95 -19.08
CA TRP A 40 -1.08 -2.91 -18.00
C TRP A 40 -1.49 -3.82 -16.84
N LYS A 41 -1.55 -5.12 -17.13
CA LYS A 41 -2.10 -6.12 -16.21
C LYS A 41 -1.45 -6.11 -14.82
N LYS A 42 -0.10 -6.02 -14.78
CA LYS A 42 0.62 -6.04 -13.50
C LYS A 42 0.37 -4.76 -12.69
N ALA A 43 0.37 -3.59 -13.33
CA ALA A 43 0.00 -2.34 -12.66
C ALA A 43 -1.44 -2.40 -12.13
N GLY A 44 -2.38 -2.95 -12.92
CA GLY A 44 -3.76 -3.17 -12.47
C GLY A 44 -3.83 -4.07 -11.23
N GLN A 45 -3.10 -5.18 -11.20
CA GLN A 45 -3.01 -6.01 -10.00
C GLN A 45 -2.52 -5.19 -8.80
N ILE A 46 -1.47 -4.40 -8.96
CA ILE A 46 -0.87 -3.59 -7.89
C ILE A 46 -1.84 -2.52 -7.39
N CYS A 47 -2.67 -1.93 -8.25
CA CYS A 47 -3.72 -1.00 -7.81
C CYS A 47 -4.66 -1.60 -6.76
N ILE A 48 -4.93 -2.91 -6.81
CA ILE A 48 -5.72 -3.59 -5.77
C ILE A 48 -4.81 -4.10 -4.65
N SER A 49 -3.73 -4.81 -4.99
CA SER A 49 -2.94 -5.56 -4.02
C SER A 49 -2.18 -4.70 -3.02
N HIS A 50 -1.84 -3.43 -3.38
CA HIS A 50 -1.03 -2.59 -2.50
C HIS A 50 -1.69 -2.32 -1.14
N ALA A 51 -3.01 -2.25 -1.07
CA ALA A 51 -3.75 -2.03 0.17
C ALA A 51 -3.88 -3.31 1.05
N PHE A 52 -3.59 -4.49 0.49
CA PHE A 52 -3.87 -5.79 1.12
C PHE A 52 -2.59 -6.62 1.33
N MET A 53 -1.77 -6.26 2.30
CA MET A 53 -0.60 -7.08 2.71
C MET A 53 -1.03 -8.46 3.21
N ILE A 54 -2.20 -8.55 3.85
CA ILE A 54 -2.93 -9.78 4.16
C ILE A 54 -3.97 -9.95 3.06
N GLN A 55 -4.03 -11.14 2.44
CA GLN A 55 -4.94 -11.43 1.31
C GLN A 55 -6.37 -11.72 1.79
N ASP A 56 -6.92 -10.78 2.56
CA ASP A 56 -8.29 -10.80 3.06
C ASP A 56 -8.85 -9.37 2.99
N ILE A 57 -9.93 -9.19 2.23
CA ILE A 57 -10.59 -7.90 2.03
C ILE A 57 -11.09 -7.27 3.34
N HIS A 58 -11.45 -8.13 4.31
CA HIS A 58 -11.94 -7.69 5.62
C HIS A 58 -10.84 -7.13 6.53
N THR A 59 -9.59 -7.16 6.11
CA THR A 59 -8.48 -6.48 6.80
C THR A 59 -8.31 -5.03 6.41
N SER A 60 -9.08 -4.51 5.44
CA SER A 60 -9.08 -3.08 5.11
C SER A 60 -9.59 -2.25 6.28
N ILE A 61 -8.99 -1.08 6.45
CA ILE A 61 -9.41 -0.06 7.40
C ILE A 61 -10.23 1.06 6.74
N GLY A 62 -10.24 1.10 5.41
CA GLY A 62 -11.02 2.06 4.63
C GLY A 62 -12.49 1.65 4.49
N THR A 63 -13.32 2.58 4.08
CA THR A 63 -14.73 2.32 3.75
C THR A 63 -14.85 1.89 2.30
N PHE A 64 -15.54 0.78 2.04
CA PHE A 64 -15.82 0.32 0.68
C PHE A 64 -16.95 1.14 0.05
N ASP A 65 -16.58 2.22 -0.64
CA ASP A 65 -17.45 3.10 -1.42
C ASP A 65 -17.62 2.57 -2.86
N VAL A 66 -17.89 1.28 -2.99
CA VAL A 66 -18.00 0.53 -4.25
C VAL A 66 -19.34 -0.21 -4.36
N SER A 67 -19.68 -0.66 -5.58
CA SER A 67 -20.83 -1.54 -5.78
C SER A 67 -20.63 -2.90 -5.11
N LYS A 68 -21.73 -3.62 -4.86
CA LYS A 68 -21.66 -5.01 -4.34
C LYS A 68 -20.94 -5.95 -5.32
N GLU A 69 -21.02 -5.67 -6.61
CA GLU A 69 -20.36 -6.45 -7.65
C GLU A 69 -18.85 -6.22 -7.60
N ASP A 70 -18.41 -4.96 -7.50
CA ASP A 70 -16.99 -4.60 -7.37
C ASP A 70 -16.38 -5.15 -6.09
N PHE A 71 -17.11 -5.09 -4.98
CA PHE A 71 -16.66 -5.68 -3.73
C PHE A 71 -16.40 -7.19 -3.87
N ARG A 72 -17.34 -7.94 -4.45
CA ARG A 72 -17.17 -9.39 -4.69
C ARG A 72 -16.02 -9.69 -5.65
N PHE A 73 -15.87 -8.85 -6.67
CA PHE A 73 -14.74 -8.97 -7.59
C PHE A 73 -13.41 -8.81 -6.85
N MET A 74 -13.25 -7.72 -6.09
CA MET A 74 -12.02 -7.46 -5.33
C MET A 74 -11.75 -8.54 -4.29
N GLU A 75 -12.76 -9.00 -3.56
CA GLU A 75 -12.65 -10.09 -2.59
C GLU A 75 -12.06 -11.35 -3.23
N LYS A 76 -12.66 -11.81 -4.32
CA LYS A 76 -12.17 -12.97 -5.06
C LYS A 76 -10.77 -12.74 -5.63
N PHE A 77 -10.52 -11.54 -6.15
CA PHE A 77 -9.22 -11.17 -6.71
C PHE A 77 -8.12 -11.26 -5.65
N ILE A 78 -8.32 -10.64 -4.48
CA ILE A 78 -7.36 -10.64 -3.37
C ILE A 78 -7.07 -12.07 -2.90
N GLN A 79 -8.09 -12.91 -2.77
CA GLN A 79 -7.94 -14.29 -2.32
C GLN A 79 -7.16 -15.17 -3.31
N THR A 80 -7.23 -14.88 -4.61
CA THR A 80 -6.66 -15.73 -5.65
C THR A 80 -5.40 -15.17 -6.32
N ALA A 81 -5.11 -13.88 -6.15
CA ALA A 81 -3.96 -13.23 -6.76
C ALA A 81 -2.64 -13.78 -6.18
N VAL A 82 -1.69 -14.05 -7.06
CA VAL A 82 -0.32 -14.41 -6.66
C VAL A 82 0.49 -13.13 -6.56
N TYR A 83 0.86 -12.75 -5.35
CA TYR A 83 1.69 -11.58 -5.08
C TYR A 83 3.16 -11.91 -5.30
N ASP A 84 3.81 -11.14 -6.15
CA ASP A 84 5.26 -11.22 -6.37
C ASP A 84 6.03 -10.11 -5.63
N ASP A 85 7.30 -10.00 -5.91
CA ASP A 85 8.18 -9.01 -5.26
C ASP A 85 7.77 -7.57 -5.55
N TYR A 86 7.16 -7.27 -6.72
CA TYR A 86 6.67 -5.92 -7.02
C TYR A 86 5.44 -5.54 -6.19
N ASP A 87 4.48 -6.46 -6.01
CA ASP A 87 3.35 -6.22 -5.09
C ASP A 87 3.88 -5.90 -3.69
N ARG A 88 4.80 -6.72 -3.20
CA ARG A 88 5.40 -6.59 -1.87
C ARG A 88 6.21 -5.31 -1.70
N LEU A 89 6.96 -4.92 -2.71
CA LEU A 89 7.72 -3.67 -2.69
C LEU A 89 6.81 -2.46 -2.62
N VAL A 90 5.77 -2.39 -3.46
CA VAL A 90 4.83 -1.26 -3.46
C VAL A 90 4.07 -1.19 -2.14
N GLN A 91 3.63 -2.33 -1.57
CA GLN A 91 3.02 -2.40 -0.23
C GLN A 91 3.92 -1.80 0.84
N LEU A 92 5.22 -2.11 0.81
CA LEU A 92 6.17 -1.57 1.79
C LEU A 92 6.43 -0.08 1.56
N CYS A 93 6.59 0.35 0.31
CA CYS A 93 6.83 1.76 -0.02
C CYS A 93 5.65 2.65 0.40
N ASP A 94 4.41 2.21 0.16
CA ASP A 94 3.22 2.92 0.61
C ASP A 94 3.17 3.02 2.15
N ALA A 95 3.49 1.93 2.85
CA ALA A 95 3.55 1.93 4.31
C ALA A 95 4.67 2.81 4.90
N LEU A 96 5.70 3.15 4.12
CA LEU A 96 6.82 4.00 4.52
C LEU A 96 6.61 5.47 4.15
N ALA A 97 5.44 5.86 3.64
CA ALA A 97 5.16 7.19 3.13
C ALA A 97 4.04 7.91 3.90
N LEU A 98 4.26 9.19 4.13
CA LEU A 98 3.25 10.19 4.50
C LEU A 98 3.14 11.21 3.36
N PRO A 99 2.11 12.07 3.31
CA PRO A 99 2.04 13.16 2.31
C PRO A 99 3.25 14.09 2.33
N THR A 100 3.96 14.16 3.46
CA THR A 100 5.13 15.02 3.70
C THR A 100 6.46 14.36 3.33
N GLY A 101 6.48 13.07 3.03
CA GLY A 101 7.69 12.32 2.69
C GLY A 101 7.78 10.96 3.40
N PHE A 102 8.95 10.35 3.34
CA PHE A 102 9.18 9.06 3.99
C PHE A 102 9.17 9.16 5.52
N CYS A 103 8.70 8.12 6.18
CA CYS A 103 8.65 8.04 7.63
C CYS A 103 8.98 6.64 8.16
N LEU A 104 9.23 6.56 9.46
CA LEU A 104 9.29 5.27 10.16
C LEU A 104 7.91 4.60 10.15
N LEU A 105 7.88 3.27 10.07
CA LEU A 105 6.62 2.51 10.12
C LEU A 105 5.82 2.80 11.39
N GLU A 106 6.50 2.97 12.52
CA GLU A 106 5.88 3.28 13.80
C GLU A 106 5.09 4.60 13.74
N LYS A 107 5.64 5.64 13.10
CA LYS A 107 4.94 6.90 12.88
C LYS A 107 3.73 6.69 11.97
N ARG A 108 3.89 5.95 10.87
CA ARG A 108 2.80 5.64 9.94
C ARG A 108 1.69 4.84 10.62
N PHE A 109 2.03 3.86 11.46
CA PHE A 109 1.05 3.08 12.20
C PHE A 109 0.20 3.95 13.12
N VAL A 110 0.84 4.85 13.86
CA VAL A 110 0.15 5.81 14.73
C VAL A 110 -0.73 6.75 13.91
N ASP A 111 -0.19 7.37 12.86
CA ASP A 111 -0.94 8.29 11.98
C ASP A 111 -2.20 7.63 11.40
N VAL A 112 -2.07 6.44 10.85
CA VAL A 112 -3.20 5.69 10.28
C VAL A 112 -4.24 5.35 11.35
N THR A 113 -3.79 4.93 12.54
CA THR A 113 -4.69 4.57 13.64
C THR A 113 -5.42 5.79 14.19
N LEU A 114 -4.79 6.96 14.23
CA LEU A 114 -5.44 8.20 14.64
C LEU A 114 -6.53 8.65 13.65
N ARG A 115 -6.31 8.42 12.34
CA ARG A 115 -7.29 8.80 11.30
C ARG A 115 -8.46 7.84 11.17
N TYR A 116 -8.24 6.55 11.33
CA TYR A 116 -9.24 5.52 11.01
C TYR A 116 -9.69 4.69 12.23
N GLY A 117 -9.07 4.91 13.40
CA GLY A 117 -9.35 4.12 14.60
C GLY A 117 -8.62 2.76 14.60
N VAL A 118 -8.90 1.99 15.64
CA VAL A 118 -8.37 0.63 15.81
C VAL A 118 -9.35 -0.37 15.18
N HIS A 119 -8.87 -1.11 14.19
CA HIS A 119 -9.59 -2.21 13.54
C HIS A 119 -9.17 -3.56 14.14
N PRO A 120 -10.02 -4.60 14.15
CA PRO A 120 -9.62 -5.95 14.62
C PRO A 120 -8.32 -6.47 13.99
N ALA A 121 -8.09 -6.18 12.71
CA ALA A 121 -6.88 -6.58 11.98
C ALA A 121 -5.67 -5.65 12.18
N THR A 122 -5.77 -4.57 12.98
CA THR A 122 -4.69 -3.56 13.11
C THR A 122 -3.36 -4.20 13.48
N ILE A 123 -3.34 -5.02 14.51
CA ILE A 123 -2.09 -5.64 15.01
C ILE A 123 -1.51 -6.64 13.99
N ASP A 124 -2.36 -7.41 13.33
CA ASP A 124 -1.90 -8.38 12.32
C ASP A 124 -1.36 -7.67 11.06
N ARG A 125 -1.96 -6.54 10.66
CA ARG A 125 -1.42 -5.67 9.62
C ARG A 125 -0.05 -5.11 9.99
N TRP A 126 0.13 -4.61 11.22
CA TRP A 126 1.43 -4.12 11.69
C TRP A 126 2.50 -5.21 11.67
N LYS A 127 2.19 -6.39 12.21
CA LYS A 127 3.09 -7.56 12.15
C LYS A 127 3.47 -7.89 10.71
N LYS A 128 2.47 -7.94 9.81
CA LYS A 128 2.71 -8.26 8.40
C LYS A 128 3.57 -7.20 7.70
N THR A 129 3.38 -5.93 8.02
CA THR A 129 4.22 -4.84 7.49
C THR A 129 5.67 -4.97 7.98
N LEU A 130 5.87 -5.28 9.28
CA LEU A 130 7.20 -5.49 9.85
C LEU A 130 7.89 -6.74 9.28
N GLU A 131 7.15 -7.83 9.06
CA GLU A 131 7.67 -9.03 8.35
C GLU A 131 8.15 -8.66 6.95
N LEU A 132 7.37 -7.86 6.23
CA LEU A 132 7.69 -7.43 4.88
C LEU A 132 8.93 -6.52 4.87
N LYS A 133 9.03 -5.58 5.81
CA LYS A 133 10.23 -4.77 6.02
C LYS A 133 11.47 -5.66 6.24
N ASN A 134 11.37 -6.60 7.18
CA ASN A 134 12.47 -7.51 7.50
C ASN A 134 12.90 -8.39 6.30
N LEU A 135 11.95 -8.79 5.47
CA LEU A 135 12.23 -9.52 4.23
C LEU A 135 13.12 -8.70 3.28
N PHE A 136 12.77 -7.43 3.05
CA PHE A 136 13.57 -6.56 2.19
C PHE A 136 14.91 -6.19 2.84
N GLU A 137 14.95 -5.88 4.12
CA GLU A 137 16.20 -5.60 4.84
C GLU A 137 17.19 -6.77 4.78
N LYS A 138 16.70 -8.00 4.88
CA LYS A 138 17.54 -9.19 4.70
C LYS A 138 18.12 -9.29 3.29
N ARG A 139 17.34 -8.90 2.26
CA ARG A 139 17.78 -8.95 0.86
C ARG A 139 18.81 -7.87 0.53
N ILE A 140 18.66 -6.67 1.10
CA ILE A 140 19.59 -5.55 0.87
C ILE A 140 20.79 -5.55 1.82
N GLY A 141 20.77 -6.36 2.87
CA GLY A 141 21.84 -6.44 3.86
C GLY A 141 21.94 -5.22 4.78
N GLY A 142 20.84 -4.48 4.99
CA GLY A 142 20.81 -3.27 5.82
C GLY A 142 19.41 -2.75 6.07
N SER A 143 19.30 -1.66 6.84
CA SER A 143 17.99 -1.06 7.10
C SER A 143 17.43 -0.33 5.89
N VAL A 144 16.15 -0.56 5.57
CA VAL A 144 15.44 0.19 4.50
C VAL A 144 15.44 1.68 4.79
N TYR A 145 15.42 2.09 6.04
CA TYR A 145 15.41 3.50 6.43
C TYR A 145 16.65 4.27 5.98
N THR A 146 17.79 3.59 5.80
CA THR A 146 19.02 4.23 5.29
C THR A 146 18.94 4.60 3.81
N LEU A 147 17.95 4.05 3.09
CA LEU A 147 17.72 4.32 1.67
C LEU A 147 16.69 5.43 1.44
N LEU A 148 16.02 5.91 2.50
CA LEU A 148 14.89 6.83 2.40
C LEU A 148 15.33 8.26 2.75
N PRO A 149 15.39 9.17 1.77
CA PRO A 149 15.81 10.55 2.03
C PRO A 149 14.81 11.26 2.96
N GLY A 150 15.33 11.99 3.95
CA GLY A 150 14.53 12.79 4.88
C GLY A 150 13.67 11.97 5.86
N VAL A 151 13.88 10.65 5.99
CA VAL A 151 13.07 9.79 6.84
C VAL A 151 13.13 10.19 8.32
N LEU A 152 14.30 10.59 8.81
CA LEU A 152 14.46 11.01 10.21
C LEU A 152 13.78 12.36 10.45
N GLU A 153 14.05 13.33 9.63
CA GLU A 153 13.48 14.68 9.72
C GLU A 153 11.95 14.63 9.69
N ASN A 154 11.38 13.87 8.74
CA ASN A 154 9.95 13.73 8.60
C ASN A 154 9.32 12.89 9.73
N SER A 155 10.05 11.92 10.28
CA SER A 155 9.55 11.08 11.38
C SER A 155 9.51 11.82 12.72
N PHE A 156 10.45 12.72 12.97
CA PHE A 156 10.57 13.47 14.22
C PHE A 156 10.06 14.91 14.12
N SER A 157 9.48 15.30 12.98
CA SER A 157 8.82 16.60 12.85
C SER A 157 7.66 16.73 13.84
N PRO A 158 7.51 17.90 14.51
CA PRO A 158 6.45 18.11 15.51
C PRO A 158 5.04 18.23 14.90
N GLU A 159 4.90 18.34 13.59
CA GLU A 159 3.59 18.46 12.96
C GLU A 159 2.87 17.10 12.88
N VAL A 160 2.17 16.76 13.94
CA VAL A 160 1.01 15.87 13.85
C VAL A 160 -0.19 16.74 13.50
N THR A 161 -0.53 16.83 12.23
CA THR A 161 -1.81 17.43 11.83
C THR A 161 -2.90 16.46 12.26
N VAL A 162 -3.55 16.76 13.39
CA VAL A 162 -4.74 16.07 13.89
C VAL A 162 -5.95 16.57 13.10
#